data_af243b06aff59f6f0373a8978e34c6d4
#
_entry.id   af243b06aff59f6f0373a8978e34c6d4
#
_cell.length_a   1.000
_cell.length_b   1.000
_cell.length_c   1.000
_cell.angle_alpha   90.00
_cell.angle_beta   90.00
_cell.angle_gamma   90.00
#
_symmetry.space_group_name_H-M   'P 1'
#
loop_
_entity.id
_entity.type
_entity.pdbx_description
1 polymer ?
#
loop_
_entity_poly.entity_id
_entity_poly.type
_entity_poly.pdbx_seq_one_letter_code
_entity_poly.pdbx_strand_id
1 'polypeptide(L)'
;MAQPNYSGIIKFIFTPITSLTTIYIFFSEEYAWRGFLQNIFFDKFGKKLGVIILGMCWSLWHLPLIFTLYTPEAPILGIILRSIHIVGISIFLGYLYIKTKNIWFCAIIHVLNNSAFLITNSKESTITYHDILIVSMVVLIFYVPFLFTKEYKNNLE
;
A
#
# COMPACT_ATOMS: atom_id res chain seq x y z
N MET A 1 4.15 -7.64 -38.55
CA MET A 1 3.43 -8.29 -37.43
C MET A 1 4.29 -8.13 -36.19
N ALA A 2 3.76 -7.44 -35.17
CA ALA A 2 4.48 -7.30 -33.90
C ALA A 2 4.59 -8.67 -33.21
N GLN A 3 5.80 -9.07 -32.81
CA GLN A 3 6.02 -10.30 -32.05
C GLN A 3 5.27 -10.19 -30.71
N PRO A 4 4.53 -11.22 -30.29
CA PRO A 4 3.85 -11.18 -28.99
C PRO A 4 4.85 -10.97 -27.86
N ASN A 5 4.56 -10.01 -26.98
CA ASN A 5 5.43 -9.67 -25.86
C ASN A 5 5.31 -10.73 -24.75
N TYR A 6 5.87 -11.91 -24.97
CA TYR A 6 5.88 -12.99 -23.97
C TYR A 6 6.57 -12.60 -22.67
N SER A 7 7.49 -11.61 -22.72
CA SER A 7 8.17 -11.13 -21.51
C SER A 7 7.20 -10.45 -20.53
N GLY A 8 6.19 -9.74 -21.04
CA GLY A 8 5.14 -9.12 -20.21
C GLY A 8 4.24 -10.14 -19.53
N ILE A 9 3.81 -11.17 -20.26
CA ILE A 9 2.96 -12.25 -19.73
C ILE A 9 3.72 -13.05 -18.66
N ILE A 10 5.00 -13.39 -18.93
CA ILE A 10 5.86 -14.10 -17.99
C ILE A 10 6.01 -13.26 -16.70
N LYS A 11 6.32 -11.97 -16.78
CA LYS A 11 6.41 -11.09 -15.62
C LYS A 11 5.10 -11.04 -14.84
N PHE A 12 3.97 -10.91 -15.52
CA PHE A 12 2.65 -10.83 -14.88
C PHE A 12 2.34 -12.09 -14.06
N ILE A 13 2.71 -13.28 -14.53
CA ILE A 13 2.47 -14.55 -13.83
C ILE A 13 3.52 -14.80 -12.74
N PHE A 14 4.80 -14.63 -13.06
CA PHE A 14 5.88 -15.06 -12.17
C PHE A 14 6.21 -14.05 -11.07
N THR A 15 6.02 -12.73 -11.29
CA THR A 15 6.32 -11.73 -10.24
C THR A 15 5.49 -11.93 -8.97
N PRO A 16 4.16 -12.15 -9.02
CA PRO A 16 3.40 -12.45 -7.81
C PRO A 16 3.86 -13.73 -7.11
N ILE A 17 4.17 -14.78 -7.87
CA ILE A 17 4.61 -16.07 -7.33
C ILE A 17 5.95 -15.92 -6.61
N THR A 18 6.93 -15.27 -7.24
CA THR A 18 8.25 -15.04 -6.63
C THR A 18 8.17 -14.08 -5.45
N SER A 19 7.28 -13.09 -5.50
CA SER A 19 7.07 -12.17 -4.37
C SER A 19 6.50 -12.89 -3.14
N LEU A 20 5.73 -13.95 -3.31
CA LEU A 20 5.24 -14.77 -2.19
C LEU A 20 6.38 -15.47 -1.42
N THR A 21 7.54 -15.69 -2.01
CA THR A 21 8.70 -16.23 -1.30
C THR A 21 9.24 -15.27 -0.24
N THR A 22 8.95 -13.98 -0.38
CA THR A 22 9.34 -12.92 0.56
C THR A 22 8.25 -12.56 1.57
N ILE A 23 7.18 -13.35 1.64
CA ILE A 23 5.98 -13.05 2.45
C ILE A 23 6.29 -12.81 3.93
N TYR A 24 7.35 -13.42 4.47
CA TYR A 24 7.73 -13.23 5.86
C TYR A 24 8.17 -11.78 6.18
N ILE A 25 8.75 -11.07 5.21
CA ILE A 25 9.11 -9.65 5.36
C ILE A 25 7.81 -8.84 5.50
N PHE A 26 6.86 -9.06 4.61
CA PHE A 26 5.56 -8.37 4.65
C PHE A 26 4.73 -8.75 5.87
N PHE A 27 4.82 -10.01 6.30
CA PHE A 27 4.19 -10.44 7.54
C PHE A 27 4.74 -9.68 8.75
N SER A 28 6.06 -9.50 8.85
CA SER A 28 6.66 -8.75 9.96
C SER A 28 6.25 -7.28 9.95
N GLU A 29 6.15 -6.65 8.78
CA GLU A 29 5.61 -5.30 8.64
C GLU A 29 4.14 -5.23 9.08
N GLU A 30 3.29 -6.12 8.58
CA GLU A 30 1.86 -6.13 8.93
C GLU A 30 1.62 -6.48 10.40
N TYR A 31 2.49 -7.29 11.01
CA TYR A 31 2.45 -7.55 12.44
C TYR A 31 2.67 -6.26 13.24
N ALA A 32 3.66 -5.45 12.85
CA ALA A 32 3.92 -4.17 13.50
C ALA A 32 2.78 -3.17 13.25
N TRP A 33 2.37 -3.00 11.98
CA TRP A 33 1.38 -1.99 11.60
C TRP A 33 -0.03 -2.35 12.07
N ARG A 34 -0.53 -3.56 11.73
CA ARG A 34 -1.92 -3.97 11.99
C ARG A 34 -2.07 -4.69 13.31
N GLY A 35 -1.10 -5.57 13.63
CA GLY A 35 -1.14 -6.34 14.87
C GLY A 35 -0.92 -5.51 16.13
N PHE A 36 -0.10 -4.47 16.05
CA PHE A 36 0.29 -3.67 17.21
C PHE A 36 -0.14 -2.21 17.10
N LEU A 37 0.41 -1.44 16.18
CA LEU A 37 0.23 0.02 16.12
C LEU A 37 -1.19 0.44 15.80
N GLN A 38 -1.91 -0.29 14.95
CA GLN A 38 -3.28 0.05 14.57
C GLN A 38 -4.20 0.18 15.79
N ASN A 39 -4.11 -0.72 16.74
CA ASN A 39 -4.95 -0.66 17.95
C ASN A 39 -4.65 0.59 18.78
N ILE A 40 -3.36 0.90 18.98
CA ILE A 40 -2.92 2.11 19.71
C ILE A 40 -3.45 3.39 19.05
N PHE A 41 -3.36 3.47 17.72
CA PHE A 41 -3.86 4.63 16.99
C PHE A 41 -5.39 4.72 17.01
N PHE A 42 -6.07 3.58 16.97
CA PHE A 42 -7.54 3.54 17.06
C PHE A 42 -8.05 3.98 18.43
N ASP A 43 -7.40 3.55 19.49
CA ASP A 43 -7.74 3.95 20.86
C ASP A 43 -7.52 5.45 21.08
N LYS A 44 -6.45 6.01 20.49
CA LYS A 44 -6.08 7.40 20.69
C LYS A 44 -6.85 8.39 19.80
N PHE A 45 -7.11 8.04 18.54
CA PHE A 45 -7.62 8.95 17.52
C PHE A 45 -8.97 8.52 16.92
N GLY A 46 -9.51 7.37 17.37
CA GLY A 46 -10.63 6.72 16.69
C GLY A 46 -10.20 6.00 15.42
N LYS A 47 -11.05 5.11 14.92
CA LYS A 47 -10.65 4.18 13.83
C LYS A 47 -10.32 4.89 12.51
N LYS A 48 -11.15 5.87 12.10
CA LYS A 48 -10.98 6.55 10.81
C LYS A 48 -9.71 7.40 10.77
N LEU A 49 -9.55 8.29 11.76
CA LEU A 49 -8.37 9.14 11.82
C LEU A 49 -7.13 8.32 12.17
N GLY A 50 -7.25 7.33 13.05
CA GLY A 50 -6.17 6.45 13.44
C GLY A 50 -5.55 5.69 12.27
N VAL A 51 -6.36 5.16 11.33
CA VAL A 51 -5.80 4.45 10.17
C VAL A 51 -5.12 5.40 9.17
N ILE A 52 -5.61 6.63 9.04
CA ILE A 52 -4.97 7.65 8.19
C ILE A 52 -3.60 8.03 8.77
N ILE A 53 -3.54 8.35 10.08
CA ILE A 53 -2.28 8.68 10.76
C ILE A 53 -1.31 7.49 10.70
N LEU A 54 -1.80 6.26 10.89
CA LEU A 54 -0.98 5.05 10.74
C LEU A 54 -0.37 4.95 9.34
N GLY A 55 -1.17 5.20 8.29
CA GLY A 55 -0.70 5.24 6.91
C GLY A 55 0.35 6.33 6.68
N MET A 56 0.20 7.49 7.29
CA MET A 56 1.21 8.57 7.22
C MET A 56 2.51 8.15 7.92
N CYS A 57 2.45 7.55 9.11
CA CYS A 57 3.63 7.01 9.80
C CYS A 57 4.33 5.94 8.95
N TRP A 58 3.57 5.05 8.33
CA TRP A 58 4.11 4.03 7.43
C TRP A 58 4.75 4.63 6.19
N SER A 59 4.17 5.70 5.63
CA SER A 59 4.80 6.45 4.54
C SER A 59 6.12 7.08 4.95
N LEU A 60 6.19 7.71 6.13
CA LEU A 60 7.41 8.30 6.65
C LEU A 60 8.51 7.25 6.86
N TRP A 61 8.16 6.03 7.25
CA TRP A 61 9.11 4.92 7.38
C TRP A 61 9.77 4.54 6.05
N HIS A 62 9.12 4.82 4.91
CA HIS A 62 9.68 4.58 3.58
C HIS A 62 10.61 5.69 3.08
N LEU A 63 10.76 6.83 3.78
CA LEU A 63 11.57 7.94 3.29
C LEU A 63 13.00 7.55 2.87
N PRO A 64 13.76 6.73 3.63
CA PRO A 64 15.09 6.34 3.20
C PRO A 64 15.10 5.64 1.85
N LEU A 65 14.12 4.77 1.59
CA LEU A 65 14.00 4.04 0.33
C LEU A 65 13.59 4.96 -0.84
N ILE A 66 12.83 6.01 -0.58
CA ILE A 66 12.44 6.99 -1.61
C ILE A 66 13.67 7.73 -2.12
N PHE A 67 14.54 8.18 -1.21
CA PHE A 67 15.73 8.91 -1.56
C PHE A 67 16.84 8.06 -2.21
N THR A 68 16.87 6.76 -1.91
CA THR A 68 18.00 5.91 -2.33
C THR A 68 17.64 4.92 -3.44
N LEU A 69 16.38 4.47 -3.49
CA LEU A 69 16.02 3.34 -4.34
C LEU A 69 14.84 3.62 -5.27
N TYR A 70 13.75 4.23 -4.73
CA TYR A 70 12.50 4.28 -5.49
C TYR A 70 12.47 5.43 -6.50
N THR A 71 12.83 6.62 -6.08
CA THR A 71 12.72 7.84 -6.91
C THR A 71 13.80 8.87 -6.58
N PRO A 72 15.08 8.49 -6.65
CA PRO A 72 16.19 9.40 -6.32
C PRO A 72 16.21 10.66 -7.20
N GLU A 73 15.74 10.57 -8.44
CA GLU A 73 15.72 11.69 -9.40
C GLU A 73 14.59 12.71 -9.11
N ALA A 74 13.51 12.27 -8.44
CA ALA A 74 12.36 13.13 -8.13
C ALA A 74 11.80 12.82 -6.72
N PRO A 75 12.59 13.02 -5.65
CA PRO A 75 12.22 12.53 -4.32
C PRO A 75 10.96 13.22 -3.76
N ILE A 76 10.73 14.49 -4.03
CA ILE A 76 9.53 15.20 -3.55
C ILE A 76 8.26 14.63 -4.17
N LEU A 77 8.24 14.43 -5.50
CA LEU A 77 7.11 13.80 -6.17
C LEU A 77 6.93 12.35 -5.71
N GLY A 78 8.03 11.65 -5.49
CA GLY A 78 8.04 10.29 -4.93
C GLY A 78 7.43 10.22 -3.54
N ILE A 79 7.74 11.17 -2.65
CA ILE A 79 7.14 11.27 -1.31
C ILE A 79 5.63 11.47 -1.43
N ILE A 80 5.17 12.42 -2.25
CA ILE A 80 3.75 12.72 -2.42
C ILE A 80 3.02 11.49 -2.95
N LEU A 81 3.47 10.92 -4.06
CA LEU A 81 2.87 9.75 -4.71
C LEU A 81 2.78 8.56 -3.76
N ARG A 82 3.90 8.25 -3.11
CA ARG A 82 4.00 7.12 -2.18
C ARG A 82 3.12 7.32 -0.95
N SER A 83 3.07 8.54 -0.40
CA SER A 83 2.25 8.84 0.77
C SER A 83 0.76 8.65 0.48
N ILE A 84 0.27 9.16 -0.65
CA ILE A 84 -1.12 8.99 -1.08
C ILE A 84 -1.43 7.49 -1.22
N HIS A 85 -0.57 6.74 -1.90
CA HIS A 85 -0.76 5.30 -2.11
C HIS A 85 -0.76 4.53 -0.79
N ILE A 86 0.23 4.77 0.09
CA ILE A 86 0.38 4.05 1.36
C ILE A 86 -0.78 4.36 2.31
N VAL A 87 -1.26 5.60 2.37
CA VAL A 87 -2.46 5.92 3.16
C VAL A 87 -3.67 5.17 2.60
N GLY A 88 -3.83 5.12 1.27
CA GLY A 88 -4.91 4.34 0.64
C GLY A 88 -4.86 2.86 1.01
N ILE A 89 -3.74 2.20 0.76
CA ILE A 89 -3.61 0.77 1.09
C ILE A 89 -3.69 0.51 2.59
N SER A 90 -3.27 1.46 3.44
CA SER A 90 -3.41 1.38 4.90
C SER A 90 -4.89 1.29 5.30
N ILE A 91 -5.76 2.09 4.68
CA ILE A 91 -7.21 2.05 4.92
C ILE A 91 -7.75 0.65 4.59
N PHE A 92 -7.39 0.09 3.45
CA PHE A 92 -7.88 -1.22 3.04
C PHE A 92 -7.35 -2.37 3.90
N LEU A 93 -6.06 -2.38 4.19
CA LEU A 93 -5.46 -3.41 5.06
C LEU A 93 -5.97 -3.28 6.51
N GLY A 94 -6.21 -2.06 6.97
CA GLY A 94 -6.85 -1.81 8.26
C GLY A 94 -8.26 -2.40 8.32
N TYR A 95 -9.08 -2.17 7.29
CA TYR A 95 -10.40 -2.79 7.15
C TYR A 95 -10.30 -4.32 7.16
N LEU A 96 -9.40 -4.87 6.35
CA LEU A 96 -9.20 -6.31 6.24
C LEU A 96 -8.83 -6.93 7.59
N TYR A 97 -7.93 -6.29 8.33
CA TYR A 97 -7.54 -6.74 9.66
C TYR A 97 -8.67 -6.64 10.69
N ILE A 98 -9.44 -5.55 10.71
CA ILE A 98 -10.62 -5.44 11.60
C ILE A 98 -11.57 -6.61 11.36
N LYS A 99 -11.80 -6.95 10.10
CA LYS A 99 -12.79 -7.95 9.69
C LYS A 99 -12.32 -9.39 9.90
N THR A 100 -11.05 -9.67 9.63
CA THR A 100 -10.53 -11.05 9.64
C THR A 100 -9.75 -11.41 10.89
N LYS A 101 -9.21 -10.41 11.59
CA LYS A 101 -8.26 -10.58 12.71
C LYS A 101 -7.06 -11.45 12.35
N ASN A 102 -6.71 -11.48 11.06
CA ASN A 102 -5.66 -12.34 10.52
C ASN A 102 -4.64 -11.53 9.74
N ILE A 103 -3.41 -11.47 10.27
CA ILE A 103 -2.29 -10.74 9.69
C ILE A 103 -1.84 -11.34 8.35
N TRP A 104 -1.97 -12.66 8.16
CA TRP A 104 -1.57 -13.30 6.92
C TRP A 104 -2.34 -12.80 5.70
N PHE A 105 -3.64 -12.51 5.84
CA PHE A 105 -4.38 -11.90 4.74
C PHE A 105 -3.84 -10.52 4.38
N CYS A 106 -3.48 -9.73 5.40
CA CYS A 106 -2.87 -8.42 5.17
C CYS A 106 -1.50 -8.57 4.45
N ALA A 107 -0.66 -9.50 4.90
CA ALA A 107 0.63 -9.77 4.29
C ALA A 107 0.51 -10.23 2.83
N ILE A 108 -0.42 -11.13 2.51
CA ILE A 108 -0.68 -11.59 1.14
C ILE A 108 -1.09 -10.42 0.24
N ILE A 109 -2.06 -9.61 0.68
CA ILE A 109 -2.51 -8.44 -0.10
C ILE A 109 -1.38 -7.43 -0.24
N HIS A 110 -0.57 -7.22 0.79
CA HIS A 110 0.59 -6.33 0.72
C HIS A 110 1.61 -6.81 -0.33
N VAL A 111 1.96 -8.09 -0.33
CA VAL A 111 2.83 -8.71 -1.37
C VAL A 111 2.25 -8.50 -2.76
N LEU A 112 0.96 -8.79 -2.96
CA LEU A 112 0.31 -8.63 -4.26
C LEU A 112 0.30 -7.17 -4.74
N ASN A 113 0.04 -6.23 -3.83
CA ASN A 113 0.11 -4.79 -4.13
C ASN A 113 1.53 -4.38 -4.58
N ASN A 114 2.57 -4.83 -3.88
CA ASN A 114 3.95 -4.54 -4.27
C ASN A 114 4.35 -5.24 -5.58
N SER A 115 3.84 -6.44 -5.85
CA SER A 115 4.05 -7.15 -7.11
C SER A 115 3.43 -6.39 -8.29
N ALA A 116 2.24 -5.84 -8.13
CA ALA A 116 1.60 -5.01 -9.15
C ALA A 116 2.45 -3.77 -9.49
N PHE A 117 3.02 -3.13 -8.47
CA PHE A 117 3.93 -2.00 -8.66
C PHE A 117 5.20 -2.40 -9.45
N LEU A 118 5.79 -3.57 -9.17
CA LEU A 118 6.96 -4.07 -9.90
C LEU A 118 6.67 -4.39 -11.37
N ILE A 119 5.44 -4.82 -11.68
CA ILE A 119 5.02 -5.13 -13.05
C ILE A 119 4.83 -3.84 -13.87
N THR A 120 4.27 -2.80 -13.26
CA THR A 120 3.91 -1.56 -13.95
C THR A 120 5.06 -0.60 -14.11
N ASN A 121 6.05 -0.63 -13.20
CA ASN A 121 7.22 0.24 -13.29
C ASN A 121 8.27 -0.32 -14.26
N SER A 122 8.26 0.17 -15.49
CA SER A 122 9.41 0.08 -16.38
C SER A 122 10.49 1.05 -15.85
N LYS A 123 11.75 0.61 -15.86
CA LYS A 123 12.93 1.29 -15.29
C LYS A 123 13.24 2.73 -15.77
N GLU A 124 12.42 3.31 -16.63
CA GLU A 124 12.70 4.56 -17.33
C GLU A 124 11.66 5.67 -17.13
N SER A 125 10.60 5.44 -16.35
CA SER A 125 9.59 6.47 -16.18
C SER A 125 9.89 7.36 -14.98
N THR A 126 10.25 8.61 -15.24
CA THR A 126 10.25 9.67 -14.22
C THR A 126 8.84 9.87 -13.72
N ILE A 127 8.66 9.97 -12.39
CA ILE A 127 7.35 10.29 -11.79
C ILE A 127 6.89 11.67 -12.27
N THR A 128 5.64 11.74 -12.70
CA THR A 128 4.99 12.95 -13.19
C THR A 128 3.81 13.35 -12.30
N TYR A 129 3.32 14.57 -12.45
CA TYR A 129 2.07 15.01 -11.82
C TYR A 129 0.86 14.17 -12.27
N HIS A 130 0.91 13.65 -13.50
CA HIS A 130 -0.14 12.75 -14.01
C HIS A 130 -0.22 11.44 -13.21
N ASP A 131 0.92 10.88 -12.81
CA ASP A 131 0.94 9.67 -11.97
C ASP A 131 0.34 9.94 -10.59
N ILE A 132 0.63 11.11 -10.00
CA ILE A 132 0.02 11.53 -8.73
C ILE A 132 -1.50 11.63 -8.87
N LEU A 133 -1.98 12.22 -9.98
CA LEU A 133 -3.41 12.34 -10.25
C LEU A 133 -4.07 10.95 -10.35
N ILE A 134 -3.50 10.05 -11.15
CA ILE A 134 -4.02 8.68 -11.31
C ILE A 134 -4.07 7.95 -9.96
N VAL A 135 -2.99 7.96 -9.20
CA VAL A 135 -2.94 7.29 -7.89
C VAL A 135 -3.96 7.92 -6.92
N SER A 136 -4.11 9.24 -6.93
CA SER A 136 -5.12 9.92 -6.11
C SER A 136 -6.53 9.48 -6.47
N MET A 137 -6.85 9.37 -7.76
CA MET A 137 -8.16 8.87 -8.23
C MET A 137 -8.39 7.41 -7.82
N VAL A 138 -7.39 6.55 -7.95
CA VAL A 138 -7.46 5.16 -7.48
C VAL A 138 -7.73 5.10 -5.98
N VAL A 139 -7.01 5.89 -5.17
CA VAL A 139 -7.21 5.93 -3.71
C VAL A 139 -8.62 6.41 -3.37
N LEU A 140 -9.09 7.47 -4.01
CA LEU A 140 -10.43 8.01 -3.76
C LEU A 140 -11.54 7.01 -4.13
N ILE A 141 -11.41 6.31 -5.25
CA ILE A 141 -12.46 5.41 -5.77
C ILE A 141 -12.44 4.06 -5.04
N PHE A 142 -11.26 3.48 -4.81
CA PHE A 142 -11.15 2.10 -4.32
C PHE A 142 -10.87 1.98 -2.83
N TYR A 143 -10.14 2.91 -2.20
CA TYR A 143 -9.74 2.76 -0.80
C TYR A 143 -10.55 3.62 0.16
N VAL A 144 -10.83 4.88 -0.19
CA VAL A 144 -11.57 5.80 0.69
C VAL A 144 -12.97 5.28 1.04
N PRO A 145 -13.74 4.59 0.16
CA PRO A 145 -15.04 4.05 0.53
C PRO A 145 -15.03 3.11 1.74
N PHE A 146 -13.92 2.41 2.00
CA PHE A 146 -13.81 1.54 3.18
C PHE A 146 -13.93 2.30 4.50
N LEU A 147 -13.53 3.59 4.57
CA LEU A 147 -13.71 4.41 5.76
C LEU A 147 -15.18 4.62 6.18
N PHE A 148 -16.11 4.40 5.26
CA PHE A 148 -17.54 4.56 5.52
C PHE A 148 -18.23 3.24 5.85
N THR A 149 -17.50 2.13 5.92
CA THR A 149 -18.02 0.83 6.33
C THR A 149 -18.27 0.78 7.83
N LYS A 150 -19.08 -0.19 8.28
CA LYS A 150 -19.37 -0.39 9.70
C LYS A 150 -18.14 -0.72 10.55
N GLU A 151 -17.10 -1.29 9.94
CA GLU A 151 -15.86 -1.66 10.58
C GLU A 151 -15.10 -0.44 11.11
N TYR A 152 -15.21 0.70 10.42
CA TYR A 152 -14.60 1.98 10.81
C TYR A 152 -15.51 2.88 11.66
N LYS A 153 -16.72 2.45 12.01
CA LYS A 153 -17.51 3.16 13.00
C LYS A 153 -16.88 2.97 14.40
N ASN A 154 -16.88 4.02 15.19
CA ASN A 154 -16.50 3.93 16.59
C ASN A 154 -17.61 3.21 17.38
N ASN A 155 -17.26 2.51 18.45
CA ASN A 155 -18.23 1.74 19.26
C ASN A 155 -19.21 2.67 20.06
N LEU A 156 -19.12 3.98 19.88
CA LEU A 156 -19.96 5.00 20.54
C LEU A 156 -20.93 5.69 19.56
N GLU A 157 -20.96 5.24 18.30
CA GLU A 157 -21.97 5.61 17.28
C GLU A 157 -22.84 4.35 16.97
#